data_3ce0d503b4fd1148e883f8d6fdc86ebc
#
_entry.id   3ce0d503b4fd1148e883f8d6fdc86ebc
#
_cell.length_a   1.000
_cell.length_b   1.000
_cell.length_c   1.000
_cell.angle_alpha   90.00
_cell.angle_beta   90.00
_cell.angle_gamma   90.00
#
_symmetry.space_group_name_H-M   'P 1'
#
loop_
_entity.id
_entity.type
_entity.pdbx_description
1 polymer ?
#
loop_
_entity_poly.entity_id
_entity_poly.type
_entity_poly.pdbx_seq_one_letter_code
_entity_poly.pdbx_strand_id
1 'polypeptide(L)'
;SWPGASGATSLDRADSVCRARAVAGGLPNATTYRAWLSTSTTDAYCHVQGLTGKKATGCGGGGEPGAGPWYIQNGVTPFSPSLAELTGPEKVIYRPVLMDEFGDEPAYEVGAYWTGTTADGEHDGDQYALEQVHGLDTTLSP
;
A
#
# COMPACT_ATOMS: atom_id res chain seq x y z
N SER A 1 -2.65 12.90 14.79
CA SER A 1 -3.45 12.15 13.80
C SER A 1 -3.16 12.69 12.40
N TRP A 2 -3.14 11.84 11.42
CA TRP A 2 -2.96 12.26 10.02
C TRP A 2 -4.13 13.16 9.63
N PRO A 3 -3.86 14.37 9.09
CA PRO A 3 -4.93 15.27 8.69
C PRO A 3 -5.87 14.60 7.68
N GLY A 4 -7.16 14.59 7.96
CA GLY A 4 -8.16 13.98 7.09
C GLY A 4 -8.31 12.46 7.19
N ALA A 5 -7.49 11.78 8.02
CA ALA A 5 -7.62 10.34 8.21
C ALA A 5 -8.91 9.99 8.97
N SER A 6 -9.68 9.07 8.43
CA SER A 6 -10.93 8.57 9.03
C SER A 6 -11.00 7.05 8.93
N GLY A 7 -11.66 6.42 9.90
CA GLY A 7 -11.83 4.97 9.92
C GLY A 7 -11.63 4.37 11.31
N ALA A 8 -12.11 3.15 11.49
CA ALA A 8 -12.08 2.44 12.76
C ALA A 8 -10.71 1.83 13.05
N THR A 9 -10.03 1.35 12.00
CA THR A 9 -8.72 0.71 12.11
C THR A 9 -7.61 1.58 11.52
N SER A 10 -6.36 1.23 11.77
CA SER A 10 -5.21 1.89 11.17
C SER A 10 -5.20 1.76 9.64
N LEU A 11 -5.58 0.61 9.11
CA LEU A 11 -5.70 0.39 7.66
C LEU A 11 -6.82 1.24 7.05
N ASP A 12 -8.00 1.33 7.70
CA ASP A 12 -9.09 2.20 7.22
C ASP A 12 -8.64 3.67 7.13
N ARG A 13 -7.88 4.13 8.11
CA ARG A 13 -7.33 5.49 8.13
C ARG A 13 -6.33 5.71 7.01
N ALA A 14 -5.42 4.78 6.80
CA ALA A 14 -4.46 4.85 5.70
C ALA A 14 -5.18 4.85 4.34
N ASP A 15 -6.17 3.97 4.17
CA ASP A 15 -7.00 3.94 2.97
C ASP A 15 -7.74 5.24 2.73
N SER A 16 -8.25 5.88 3.80
CA SER A 16 -8.95 7.16 3.66
C SER A 16 -8.02 8.26 3.14
N VAL A 17 -6.77 8.26 3.56
CA VAL A 17 -5.74 9.17 3.05
C VAL A 17 -5.43 8.87 1.59
N CYS A 18 -5.18 7.59 1.24
CA CYS A 18 -4.93 7.19 -0.15
C CYS A 18 -6.09 7.60 -1.08
N ARG A 19 -7.34 7.37 -0.66
CA ARG A 19 -8.52 7.77 -1.44
C ARG A 19 -8.64 9.29 -1.59
N ALA A 20 -8.40 10.05 -0.52
CA ALA A 20 -8.41 11.50 -0.57
C ALA A 20 -7.35 12.06 -1.52
N ARG A 21 -6.15 11.49 -1.52
CA ARG A 21 -5.06 11.87 -2.43
C ARG A 21 -5.38 11.48 -3.88
N ALA A 22 -5.92 10.28 -4.10
CA ALA A 22 -6.35 9.83 -5.42
C ALA A 22 -7.44 10.74 -6.01
N VAL A 23 -8.40 11.19 -5.20
CA VAL A 23 -9.40 12.18 -5.60
C VAL A 23 -8.75 13.52 -5.97
N ALA A 24 -7.82 14.01 -5.15
CA ALA A 24 -7.12 15.27 -5.41
C ALA A 24 -6.28 15.21 -6.70
N GLY A 25 -5.66 14.06 -7.01
CA GLY A 25 -4.92 13.81 -8.24
C GLY A 25 -5.81 13.52 -9.47
N GLY A 26 -7.14 13.46 -9.31
CA GLY A 26 -8.05 13.12 -10.41
C GLY A 26 -7.90 11.68 -10.92
N LEU A 27 -7.39 10.77 -10.09
CA LEU A 27 -7.14 9.40 -10.51
C LEU A 27 -8.44 8.61 -10.71
N PRO A 28 -8.50 7.73 -11.72
CA PRO A 28 -9.70 6.91 -11.94
C PRO A 28 -9.95 5.98 -10.74
N ASN A 29 -11.21 5.70 -10.45
CA ASN A 29 -11.64 4.80 -9.38
C ASN A 29 -11.06 5.18 -7.99
N ALA A 30 -10.87 6.46 -7.73
CA ALA A 30 -10.21 6.98 -6.51
C ALA A 30 -10.77 6.41 -5.20
N THR A 31 -12.06 6.04 -5.16
CA THR A 31 -12.72 5.46 -3.98
C THR A 31 -12.31 4.02 -3.68
N THR A 32 -11.63 3.34 -4.59
CA THR A 32 -11.19 1.95 -4.43
C THR A 32 -9.73 1.83 -4.00
N TYR A 33 -8.99 2.94 -3.92
CA TYR A 33 -7.59 2.93 -3.54
C TYR A 33 -7.39 2.43 -2.11
N ARG A 34 -6.34 1.64 -1.95
CA ARG A 34 -5.92 1.05 -0.67
C ARG A 34 -4.44 1.26 -0.45
N ALA A 35 -4.07 1.43 0.81
CA ALA A 35 -2.68 1.55 1.19
C ALA A 35 -1.96 0.19 1.10
N TRP A 36 -0.73 0.18 0.57
CA TRP A 36 0.15 -0.99 0.62
C TRP A 36 0.80 -1.08 2.01
N LEU A 37 0.01 -1.49 2.99
CA LEU A 37 0.43 -1.55 4.40
C LEU A 37 -0.02 -2.86 5.03
N SER A 38 0.79 -3.37 5.95
CA SER A 38 0.49 -4.55 6.75
C SER A 38 0.27 -4.21 8.22
N THR A 39 -0.50 -5.06 8.89
CA THR A 39 -0.65 -5.10 10.35
C THR A 39 -0.33 -6.50 10.86
N SER A 40 -0.26 -6.69 12.17
CA SER A 40 -0.05 -8.02 12.77
C SER A 40 -1.11 -9.05 12.32
N THR A 41 -2.31 -8.59 11.98
CA THR A 41 -3.44 -9.46 11.59
C THR A 41 -3.73 -9.50 10.10
N THR A 42 -3.24 -8.54 9.32
CA THR A 42 -3.56 -8.43 7.89
C THR A 42 -2.32 -8.05 7.10
N ASP A 43 -1.97 -8.87 6.12
CA ASP A 43 -0.88 -8.61 5.19
C ASP A 43 -1.32 -7.63 4.08
N ALA A 44 -0.39 -6.81 3.59
CA ALA A 44 -0.66 -5.88 2.48
C ALA A 44 -1.14 -6.63 1.24
N TYR A 45 -0.60 -7.82 0.98
CA TYR A 45 -1.06 -8.73 -0.06
C TYR A 45 -2.58 -8.97 -0.02
N CYS A 46 -3.13 -9.19 1.17
CA CYS A 46 -4.58 -9.38 1.35
C CYS A 46 -5.33 -8.05 1.31
N HIS A 47 -4.77 -7.04 1.99
CA HIS A 47 -5.42 -5.75 2.17
C HIS A 47 -5.74 -5.05 0.83
N VAL A 48 -4.80 -5.03 -0.11
CA VAL A 48 -5.01 -4.38 -1.42
C VAL A 48 -6.09 -5.05 -2.27
N GLN A 49 -6.39 -6.32 -1.99
CA GLN A 49 -7.49 -7.06 -2.60
C GLN A 49 -8.84 -6.84 -1.89
N GLY A 50 -8.87 -6.03 -0.83
CA GLY A 50 -10.07 -5.82 -0.03
C GLY A 50 -10.35 -6.92 0.98
N LEU A 51 -9.35 -7.74 1.27
CA LEU A 51 -9.43 -8.89 2.17
C LEU A 51 -8.68 -8.62 3.46
N THR A 52 -8.90 -9.48 4.45
CA THR A 52 -8.18 -9.49 5.72
C THR A 52 -7.44 -10.80 5.90
N GLY A 53 -6.52 -10.85 6.86
CA GLY A 53 -5.78 -12.06 7.19
C GLY A 53 -4.40 -12.13 6.56
N LYS A 54 -3.81 -13.31 6.61
CA LYS A 54 -2.43 -13.54 6.20
C LYS A 54 -2.35 -14.16 4.81
N LYS A 55 -1.35 -13.76 4.01
CA LYS A 55 -1.04 -14.35 2.72
C LYS A 55 -0.83 -15.85 2.83
N ALA A 56 -0.10 -16.30 3.84
CA ALA A 56 0.17 -17.73 4.11
C ALA A 56 -1.11 -18.57 4.31
N THR A 57 -2.23 -17.96 4.70
CA THR A 57 -3.54 -18.62 4.84
C THR A 57 -4.51 -18.27 3.73
N GLY A 58 -4.02 -17.73 2.61
CA GLY A 58 -4.84 -17.38 1.45
C GLY A 58 -5.83 -16.27 1.73
N CYS A 59 -5.48 -15.30 2.60
CA CYS A 59 -6.35 -14.16 2.92
C CYS A 59 -7.75 -14.57 3.41
N GLY A 60 -7.82 -15.57 4.27
CA GLY A 60 -9.09 -16.12 4.72
C GLY A 60 -9.86 -16.91 3.65
N GLY A 61 -9.17 -17.36 2.60
CA GLY A 61 -9.74 -18.17 1.52
C GLY A 61 -10.23 -17.38 0.30
N GLY A 62 -9.94 -16.08 0.22
CA GLY A 62 -10.39 -15.22 -0.88
C GLY A 62 -9.30 -14.57 -1.72
N GLY A 63 -8.02 -14.73 -1.36
CA GLY A 63 -6.91 -14.05 -2.05
C GLY A 63 -6.59 -14.66 -3.41
N GLU A 64 -6.46 -13.81 -4.43
CA GLU A 64 -6.14 -14.20 -5.79
C GLU A 64 -4.70 -13.83 -6.17
N PRO A 65 -3.84 -14.82 -6.47
CA PRO A 65 -2.47 -14.56 -6.92
C PRO A 65 -2.40 -13.77 -8.22
N GLY A 66 -3.38 -13.94 -9.09
CA GLY A 66 -3.49 -13.29 -10.39
C GLY A 66 -4.06 -11.88 -10.37
N ALA A 67 -4.37 -11.30 -9.20
CA ALA A 67 -4.89 -9.94 -9.13
C ALA A 67 -3.93 -8.95 -9.82
N GLY A 68 -4.44 -8.23 -10.80
CA GLY A 68 -3.68 -7.33 -11.68
C GLY A 68 -4.27 -7.33 -13.09
N PRO A 69 -3.61 -6.78 -14.11
CA PRO A 69 -2.31 -6.10 -14.00
C PRO A 69 -2.36 -4.78 -13.23
N TRP A 70 -1.21 -4.39 -12.67
CA TRP A 70 -1.06 -3.15 -11.92
C TRP A 70 -0.40 -2.09 -12.80
N TYR A 71 -0.87 -0.87 -12.68
CA TYR A 71 -0.39 0.28 -13.43
C TYR A 71 0.10 1.38 -12.49
N ILE A 72 1.03 2.21 -12.95
CA ILE A 72 1.35 3.45 -12.24
C ILE A 72 0.17 4.43 -12.34
N GLN A 73 0.26 5.56 -11.68
CA GLN A 73 -0.83 6.52 -11.51
C GLN A 73 -1.51 6.97 -12.83
N ASN A 74 -0.83 6.93 -13.98
CA ASN A 74 -1.41 7.31 -15.28
C ASN A 74 -2.41 6.27 -15.84
N GLY A 75 -2.54 5.11 -15.21
CA GLY A 75 -3.45 4.04 -15.59
C GLY A 75 -3.11 3.32 -16.90
N VAL A 76 -1.98 3.62 -17.53
CA VAL A 76 -1.56 3.10 -18.83
C VAL A 76 -0.22 2.37 -18.77
N THR A 77 0.74 2.92 -18.01
CA THR A 77 2.07 2.34 -17.90
C THR A 77 2.05 1.18 -16.90
N PRO A 78 2.40 -0.05 -17.33
CA PRO A 78 2.36 -1.20 -16.44
C PRO A 78 3.44 -1.07 -15.35
N PHE A 79 3.03 -1.41 -14.12
CA PHE A 79 3.90 -1.49 -12.95
C PHE A 79 4.29 -2.94 -12.68
N SER A 80 3.32 -3.85 -12.58
CA SER A 80 3.55 -5.28 -12.38
C SER A 80 2.42 -6.09 -13.04
N PRO A 81 2.72 -7.28 -13.58
CA PRO A 81 1.72 -8.08 -14.28
C PRO A 81 0.68 -8.70 -13.35
N SER A 82 1.06 -9.06 -12.14
CA SER A 82 0.15 -9.64 -11.15
C SER A 82 0.66 -9.48 -9.73
N LEU A 83 -0.21 -9.70 -8.77
CA LEU A 83 0.16 -9.67 -7.35
C LEU A 83 1.14 -10.80 -7.00
N ALA A 84 1.01 -11.98 -7.62
CA ALA A 84 1.94 -13.09 -7.44
C ALA A 84 3.34 -12.76 -7.93
N GLU A 85 3.45 -12.10 -9.08
CA GLU A 85 4.75 -11.72 -9.64
C GLU A 85 5.36 -10.54 -8.90
N LEU A 86 4.54 -9.58 -8.45
CA LEU A 86 4.98 -8.48 -7.61
C LEU A 86 5.59 -8.97 -6.28
N THR A 87 4.97 -9.97 -5.66
CA THR A 87 5.36 -10.48 -4.34
C THR A 87 6.05 -11.85 -4.40
N GLY A 88 6.27 -12.37 -5.57
CA GLY A 88 6.96 -13.64 -5.82
C GLY A 88 8.48 -13.53 -5.70
N PRO A 89 9.23 -14.63 -5.93
CA PRO A 89 10.68 -14.64 -5.81
C PRO A 89 11.37 -13.62 -6.71
N GLU A 90 10.85 -13.41 -7.92
CA GLU A 90 11.45 -12.52 -8.93
C GLU A 90 11.14 -11.04 -8.70
N LYS A 91 10.15 -10.70 -7.87
CA LYS A 91 9.76 -9.31 -7.57
C LYS A 91 9.59 -8.48 -8.85
N VAL A 92 8.73 -8.93 -9.77
CA VAL A 92 8.60 -8.31 -11.09
C VAL A 92 8.00 -6.92 -11.00
N ILE A 93 8.83 -5.92 -11.18
CA ILE A 93 8.49 -4.51 -11.25
C ILE A 93 9.06 -3.95 -12.54
N TYR A 94 8.18 -3.52 -13.46
CA TYR A 94 8.62 -2.97 -14.75
C TYR A 94 9.15 -1.54 -14.61
N ARG A 95 8.58 -0.76 -13.69
CA ARG A 95 9.03 0.59 -13.37
C ARG A 95 8.86 0.87 -11.87
N PRO A 96 9.82 1.54 -11.22
CA PRO A 96 9.63 2.02 -9.87
C PRO A 96 8.52 3.07 -9.82
N VAL A 97 7.82 3.14 -8.68
CA VAL A 97 6.86 4.21 -8.42
C VAL A 97 7.64 5.43 -7.96
N LEU A 98 7.91 6.34 -8.88
CA LEU A 98 8.68 7.57 -8.64
C LEU A 98 7.79 8.83 -8.69
N MET A 99 6.51 8.68 -8.95
CA MET A 99 5.59 9.81 -9.13
C MET A 99 4.56 9.83 -8.01
N ASP A 100 4.19 11.02 -7.61
CA ASP A 100 3.05 11.24 -6.74
C ASP A 100 1.71 11.12 -7.50
N GLU A 101 0.60 11.39 -6.85
CA GLU A 101 -0.74 11.31 -7.44
C GLU A 101 -1.02 12.35 -8.51
N PHE A 102 -0.20 13.39 -8.62
CA PHE A 102 -0.29 14.42 -9.68
C PHE A 102 0.59 14.11 -10.89
N GLY A 103 1.45 13.09 -10.79
CA GLY A 103 2.42 12.72 -11.80
C GLY A 103 3.74 13.46 -11.69
N ASP A 104 3.96 14.16 -10.59
CA ASP A 104 5.19 14.87 -10.31
C ASP A 104 6.20 13.95 -9.60
N GLU A 105 7.47 14.05 -9.97
CA GLU A 105 8.54 13.41 -9.21
C GLU A 105 8.83 14.23 -7.94
N PRO A 106 8.87 13.61 -6.77
CA PRO A 106 9.22 14.33 -5.55
C PRO A 106 10.61 14.95 -5.66
N ALA A 107 10.74 16.18 -5.17
CA ALA A 107 11.96 17.01 -5.29
C ALA A 107 13.15 16.51 -4.45
N TYR A 108 13.03 15.42 -3.74
CA TYR A 108 14.08 14.86 -2.89
C TYR A 108 14.36 13.42 -3.27
N GLU A 109 15.57 12.99 -3.00
CA GLU A 109 15.95 11.58 -3.11
C GLU A 109 14.97 10.74 -2.29
N VAL A 110 14.25 9.89 -2.97
CA VAL A 110 13.22 9.07 -2.36
C VAL A 110 13.92 8.04 -1.47
N GLY A 111 13.81 8.25 -0.17
CA GLY A 111 14.22 7.27 0.81
C GLY A 111 13.30 6.05 0.81
N ALA A 112 13.61 5.09 1.66
CA ALA A 112 12.73 3.95 1.88
C ALA A 112 11.39 4.41 2.49
N TYR A 113 10.30 3.88 2.00
CA TYR A 113 8.98 4.09 2.59
C TYR A 113 8.70 3.03 3.67
N TRP A 114 8.22 3.48 4.79
CA TRP A 114 7.79 2.60 5.86
C TRP A 114 6.38 2.08 5.60
N THR A 115 6.27 0.78 5.39
CA THR A 115 4.98 0.13 5.11
C THR A 115 4.61 -0.94 6.13
N GLY A 116 5.53 -1.33 7.02
CA GLY A 116 5.36 -2.51 7.87
C GLY A 116 5.17 -3.80 7.08
N THR A 117 5.67 -3.79 5.83
CA THR A 117 5.43 -4.86 4.86
C THR A 117 6.75 -5.30 4.24
N THR A 118 7.00 -6.60 4.22
CA THR A 118 8.13 -7.19 3.50
C THR A 118 7.93 -7.10 1.98
N ALA A 119 8.99 -7.38 1.23
CA ALA A 119 8.91 -7.46 -0.23
C ALA A 119 7.95 -8.57 -0.73
N ASP A 120 7.63 -9.54 0.11
CA ASP A 120 6.67 -10.60 -0.18
C ASP A 120 5.20 -10.18 0.04
N GLY A 121 4.98 -8.95 0.48
CA GLY A 121 3.65 -8.41 0.76
C GLY A 121 3.08 -8.87 2.09
N GLU A 122 3.92 -9.43 2.97
CA GLU A 122 3.58 -9.93 4.28
C GLU A 122 3.94 -8.91 5.37
N HIS A 123 3.35 -9.07 6.54
CA HIS A 123 3.69 -8.26 7.70
C HIS A 123 5.14 -8.50 8.14
N ASP A 124 5.91 -7.42 8.29
CA ASP A 124 7.25 -7.48 8.86
C ASP A 124 7.14 -7.59 10.38
N GLY A 125 7.33 -8.82 10.89
CA GLY A 125 7.03 -9.19 12.28
C GLY A 125 7.86 -8.51 13.35
N ASP A 126 8.95 -7.83 13.00
CA ASP A 126 9.95 -7.57 14.01
C ASP A 126 10.09 -6.14 14.52
N GLN A 127 9.69 -5.09 13.83
CA GLN A 127 9.89 -3.75 14.41
C GLN A 127 9.07 -2.61 13.82
N TYR A 128 8.39 -2.77 12.70
CA TYR A 128 7.85 -1.64 11.96
C TYR A 128 6.39 -1.82 11.52
N ALA A 129 5.65 -2.60 12.29
CA ALA A 129 4.21 -2.72 12.09
C ALA A 129 3.52 -1.40 12.30
N LEU A 130 2.49 -1.12 11.50
CA LEU A 130 1.68 0.08 11.61
C LEU A 130 1.15 0.32 13.04
N GLU A 131 1.00 -0.74 13.82
CA GLU A 131 0.58 -0.68 15.22
C GLU A 131 1.64 -0.14 16.18
N GLN A 132 2.93 -0.28 15.83
CA GLN A 132 4.04 0.26 16.64
C GLN A 132 4.36 1.72 16.28
N VAL A 133 3.82 2.20 15.19
CA VAL A 133 4.04 3.56 14.71
C VAL A 133 3.05 4.55 15.36
N HIS A 134 2.60 4.28 16.56
CA HIS A 134 1.92 5.28 17.38
C HIS A 134 2.77 6.54 17.63
N GLY A 135 4.09 6.42 17.50
CA GLY A 135 5.01 7.55 17.61
C GLY A 135 5.10 8.46 16.38
N LEU A 136 4.70 8.00 15.21
CA LEU A 136 4.65 8.88 14.01
C LEU A 136 3.51 9.88 14.07
N ASP A 137 2.61 9.72 15.02
CA ASP A 137 1.45 10.59 15.17
C ASP A 137 1.79 11.95 15.78
N THR A 138 2.89 12.09 16.50
CA THR A 138 3.05 13.29 17.33
C THR A 138 4.44 13.92 17.37
N THR A 139 5.47 13.31 16.80
CA THR A 139 6.84 13.79 17.03
C THR A 139 7.64 14.12 15.79
N LEU A 140 7.11 13.94 14.60
CA LEU A 140 7.70 14.50 13.39
C LEU A 140 6.95 15.77 12.99
N SER A 141 6.96 16.74 13.88
CA SER A 141 6.84 18.14 13.49
C SER A 141 8.21 18.63 13.04
N PRO A 142 8.27 19.47 12.00
CA PRO A 142 9.49 20.01 11.44
C PRO A 142 10.31 20.79 12.45
#